data_d1c125ac39a85f60cb77ef2cf1939b27
#
_entry.id   d1c125ac39a85f60cb77ef2cf1939b27
#
_cell.length_a   1.000
_cell.length_b   1.000
_cell.length_c   1.000
_cell.angle_alpha   90.00
_cell.angle_beta   90.00
_cell.angle_gamma   90.00
#
_symmetry.space_group_name_H-M   'P 1'
#
loop_
_entity.id
_entity.type
_entity.pdbx_description
1 polymer ?
#
loop_
_entity_poly.entity_id
_entity_poly.type
_entity_poly.pdbx_seq_one_letter_code
_entity_poly.pdbx_strand_id
1 'polypeptide(L)'
;DVLSEDASTVAYSYIGSELTYPIYFEGTIGAAKKHLHQTADEITKEVGVKALISVNKGLVTQASAAIPIVPLYMSVLYKVMKENNVHEGCIEQIERLFKEKRLLADTITDEHGWVRMDDLELRDDIQDEVKKRWEEINTDNVSELADVDGYWEDFYRMFGFKEEGIDYEAETDPVVEIPSIKE
;
A
#
# COMPACT_ATOMS: atom_id res chain seq x y z
N ASP A 1 7.49 23.83 -18.92
CA ASP A 1 6.95 23.94 -20.30
C ASP A 1 6.77 22.57 -21.00
N VAL A 2 6.82 21.46 -20.27
CA VAL A 2 6.63 20.10 -20.81
C VAL A 2 5.36 19.43 -20.23
N LEU A 3 4.72 20.03 -19.23
CA LEU A 3 3.47 19.52 -18.65
C LEU A 3 2.27 20.19 -19.31
N SER A 4 1.16 19.45 -19.43
CA SER A 4 -0.11 20.03 -19.85
C SER A 4 -0.67 20.97 -18.77
N GLU A 5 -1.58 21.87 -19.14
CA GLU A 5 -2.24 22.80 -18.20
C GLU A 5 -3.04 22.05 -17.12
N ASP A 6 -3.55 20.87 -17.45
CA ASP A 6 -4.33 20.01 -16.53
C ASP A 6 -3.48 18.91 -15.89
N ALA A 7 -2.14 19.04 -15.92
CA ALA A 7 -1.28 18.02 -15.34
C ALA A 7 -1.55 17.86 -13.83
N SER A 8 -1.57 16.63 -13.39
CA SER A 8 -1.65 16.28 -11.98
C SER A 8 -0.66 15.18 -11.64
N THR A 9 -0.24 15.15 -10.40
CA THR A 9 0.63 14.10 -9.87
C THR A 9 0.07 13.54 -8.58
N VAL A 10 0.33 12.27 -8.31
CA VAL A 10 -0.08 11.60 -7.07
C VAL A 10 1.14 10.98 -6.43
N ALA A 11 1.41 11.35 -5.20
CA ALA A 11 2.46 10.74 -4.41
C ALA A 11 1.85 9.76 -3.42
N TYR A 12 2.33 8.52 -3.43
CA TYR A 12 1.90 7.51 -2.47
C TYR A 12 2.64 7.67 -1.14
N SER A 13 1.86 7.69 -0.08
CA SER A 13 2.33 7.80 1.29
C SER A 13 1.79 6.66 2.14
N TYR A 14 2.36 6.49 3.30
CA TYR A 14 1.89 5.57 4.33
C TYR A 14 2.15 6.19 5.69
N ILE A 15 1.20 6.13 6.58
CA ILE A 15 1.31 6.60 7.96
C ILE A 15 1.40 5.40 8.91
N GLY A 16 0.52 4.42 8.70
CA GLY A 16 0.41 3.21 9.52
C GLY A 16 -0.38 3.43 10.80
N SER A 17 -0.39 2.40 11.64
CA SER A 17 -1.03 2.40 12.95
C SER A 17 -0.04 2.75 14.06
N GLU A 18 -0.56 3.04 15.25
CA GLU A 18 0.24 3.32 16.45
C GLU A 18 1.28 2.23 16.75
N LEU A 19 0.99 0.97 16.43
CA LEU A 19 1.92 -0.14 16.64
C LEU A 19 3.21 -0.01 15.82
N THR A 20 3.14 0.66 14.67
CA THR A 20 4.30 0.83 13.77
C THR A 20 4.95 2.20 13.92
N TYR A 21 4.36 3.15 14.64
CA TYR A 21 4.84 4.54 14.76
C TYR A 21 6.30 4.64 15.21
N PRO A 22 6.77 3.93 16.25
CA PRO A 22 8.14 4.09 16.73
C PRO A 22 9.20 3.77 15.68
N ILE A 23 8.90 2.87 14.73
CA ILE A 23 9.83 2.43 13.70
C ILE A 23 9.60 3.16 12.39
N TYR A 24 8.34 3.42 12.05
CA TYR A 24 7.98 3.98 10.76
C TYR A 24 7.73 5.49 10.83
N PHE A 25 6.65 5.93 11.47
CA PHE A 25 6.17 7.32 11.43
C PHE A 25 7.08 8.29 12.20
N GLU A 26 7.63 7.85 13.34
CA GLU A 26 8.56 8.64 14.17
C GLU A 26 10.02 8.51 13.73
N GLY A 27 10.30 7.59 12.78
CA GLY A 27 11.63 7.35 12.24
C GLY A 27 11.97 8.23 11.03
N THR A 28 13.07 7.88 10.37
CA THR A 28 13.56 8.57 9.16
C THR A 28 12.60 8.48 7.99
N ILE A 29 11.87 7.37 7.87
CA ILE A 29 10.85 7.19 6.82
C ILE A 29 9.71 8.18 7.03
N GLY A 30 9.20 8.31 8.26
CA GLY A 30 8.16 9.29 8.59
C GLY A 30 8.61 10.73 8.35
N ALA A 31 9.87 11.07 8.64
CA ALA A 31 10.43 12.37 8.31
C ALA A 31 10.43 12.63 6.79
N ALA A 32 10.81 11.62 5.99
CA ALA A 32 10.77 11.70 4.53
C ALA A 32 9.32 11.86 4.00
N LYS A 33 8.34 11.18 4.62
CA LYS A 33 6.93 11.33 4.26
C LYS A 33 6.38 12.70 4.60
N LYS A 34 6.75 13.28 5.74
CA LYS A 34 6.40 14.67 6.08
C LYS A 34 6.95 15.66 5.06
N HIS A 35 8.19 15.47 4.62
CA HIS A 35 8.78 16.29 3.56
C HIS A 35 8.05 16.11 2.23
N LEU A 36 7.69 14.87 1.87
CA LEU A 36 6.89 14.58 0.68
C LEU A 36 5.56 15.35 0.68
N HIS A 37 4.85 15.37 1.82
CA HIS A 37 3.59 16.10 1.96
C HIS A 37 3.79 17.61 1.77
N GLN A 38 4.81 18.19 2.40
CA GLN A 38 5.16 19.60 2.23
C GLN A 38 5.49 19.94 0.77
N THR A 39 6.29 19.10 0.11
CA THR A 39 6.66 19.28 -1.30
C THR A 39 5.45 19.21 -2.23
N ALA A 40 4.48 18.34 -1.98
CA ALA A 40 3.25 18.29 -2.76
C ALA A 40 2.45 19.60 -2.65
N ASP A 41 2.36 20.15 -1.44
CA ASP A 41 1.73 21.45 -1.21
C ASP A 41 2.46 22.60 -1.94
N GLU A 42 3.80 22.58 -1.90
CA GLU A 42 4.64 23.56 -2.58
C GLU A 42 4.46 23.48 -4.11
N ILE A 43 4.48 22.27 -4.68
CA ILE A 43 4.23 22.06 -6.12
C ILE A 43 2.86 22.62 -6.51
N THR A 44 1.84 22.37 -5.72
CA THR A 44 0.50 22.87 -6.01
C THR A 44 0.45 24.41 -5.97
N LYS A 45 1.11 25.03 -4.99
CA LYS A 45 1.10 26.48 -4.80
C LYS A 45 1.98 27.25 -5.79
N GLU A 46 3.17 26.72 -6.06
CA GLU A 46 4.20 27.45 -6.82
C GLU A 46 4.20 27.12 -8.31
N VAL A 47 3.88 25.86 -8.66
CA VAL A 47 3.90 25.38 -10.04
C VAL A 47 2.50 25.37 -10.67
N GLY A 48 1.45 25.33 -9.84
CA GLY A 48 0.06 25.25 -10.30
C GLY A 48 -0.36 23.84 -10.77
N VAL A 49 0.50 22.83 -10.57
CA VAL A 49 0.17 21.43 -10.84
C VAL A 49 -0.55 20.85 -9.63
N LYS A 50 -1.68 20.20 -9.85
CA LYS A 50 -2.41 19.51 -8.76
C LYS A 50 -1.58 18.32 -8.25
N ALA A 51 -0.87 18.50 -7.14
CA ALA A 51 -0.11 17.43 -6.48
C ALA A 51 -0.91 16.87 -5.31
N LEU A 52 -1.32 15.61 -5.43
CA LEU A 52 -2.14 14.90 -4.44
C LEU A 52 -1.29 13.93 -3.63
N ILE A 53 -1.67 13.75 -2.38
CA ILE A 53 -1.13 12.69 -1.52
C ILE A 53 -2.19 11.61 -1.36
N SER A 54 -1.85 10.38 -1.70
CA SER A 54 -2.65 9.19 -1.37
C SER A 54 -1.99 8.48 -0.19
N VAL A 55 -2.62 8.53 0.97
CA VAL A 55 -2.18 7.80 2.16
C VAL A 55 -2.75 6.39 2.06
N ASN A 56 -1.90 5.46 1.66
CA ASN A 56 -2.32 4.10 1.36
C ASN A 56 -2.40 3.23 2.62
N LYS A 57 -3.17 2.16 2.54
CA LYS A 57 -3.15 1.04 3.48
C LYS A 57 -1.78 0.35 3.42
N GLY A 58 -1.40 -0.33 4.49
CA GLY A 58 -0.25 -1.22 4.51
C GLY A 58 -0.35 -2.28 3.42
N LEU A 59 0.60 -2.24 2.48
CA LEU A 59 0.71 -3.19 1.37
C LEU A 59 2.08 -3.87 1.41
N VAL A 60 2.11 -5.14 0.99
CA VAL A 60 3.37 -5.85 0.82
C VAL A 60 4.13 -5.22 -0.33
N THR A 61 5.36 -4.80 -0.04
CA THR A 61 6.30 -4.25 -1.02
C THR A 61 7.69 -4.79 -0.74
N GLN A 62 8.58 -4.73 -1.71
CA GLN A 62 9.97 -5.12 -1.51
C GLN A 62 10.62 -4.33 -0.35
N ALA A 63 10.31 -3.04 -0.23
CA ALA A 63 10.82 -2.20 0.84
C ALA A 63 10.21 -2.59 2.21
N SER A 64 8.90 -2.83 2.29
CA SER A 64 8.23 -3.18 3.54
C SER A 64 8.71 -4.51 4.12
N ALA A 65 9.10 -5.44 3.27
CA ALA A 65 9.65 -6.73 3.69
C ALA A 65 11.00 -6.61 4.45
N ALA A 66 11.73 -5.52 4.22
CA ALA A 66 13.03 -5.26 4.87
C ALA A 66 12.90 -4.40 6.14
N ILE A 67 11.74 -3.82 6.43
CA ILE A 67 11.54 -2.97 7.61
C ILE A 67 11.19 -3.85 8.82
N PRO A 68 11.95 -3.82 9.91
CA PRO A 68 11.66 -4.61 11.10
C PRO A 68 10.21 -4.43 11.57
N ILE A 69 9.60 -5.50 12.06
CA ILE A 69 8.21 -5.52 12.59
C ILE A 69 7.12 -5.41 11.51
N VAL A 70 7.32 -4.65 10.44
CA VAL A 70 6.31 -4.39 9.42
C VAL A 70 5.76 -5.66 8.78
N PRO A 71 6.56 -6.68 8.41
CA PRO A 71 6.00 -7.93 7.90
C PRO A 71 5.08 -8.65 8.88
N LEU A 72 5.44 -8.67 10.17
CA LEU A 72 4.60 -9.27 11.20
C LEU A 72 3.31 -8.47 11.41
N TYR A 73 3.41 -7.15 11.51
CA TYR A 73 2.24 -6.28 11.62
C TYR A 73 1.27 -6.50 10.45
N MET A 74 1.79 -6.51 9.21
CA MET A 74 0.95 -6.74 8.02
C MET A 74 0.31 -8.13 8.03
N SER A 75 1.03 -9.16 8.46
CA SER A 75 0.46 -10.50 8.54
C SER A 75 -0.69 -10.59 9.54
N VAL A 76 -0.59 -9.91 10.69
CA VAL A 76 -1.69 -9.81 11.67
C VAL A 76 -2.84 -8.98 11.10
N LEU A 77 -2.54 -7.81 10.53
CA LEU A 77 -3.53 -6.93 9.91
C LEU A 77 -4.33 -7.66 8.82
N TYR A 78 -3.64 -8.36 7.92
CA TYR A 78 -4.28 -9.09 6.81
C TYR A 78 -5.21 -10.18 7.32
N LYS A 79 -4.81 -10.90 8.35
CA LYS A 79 -5.67 -11.90 9.00
C LYS A 79 -6.97 -11.26 9.49
N VAL A 80 -6.86 -10.18 10.26
CA VAL A 80 -8.02 -9.47 10.82
C VAL A 80 -8.89 -8.88 9.72
N MET A 81 -8.30 -8.23 8.72
CA MET A 81 -9.06 -7.63 7.62
C MET A 81 -9.77 -8.67 6.75
N LYS A 82 -9.15 -9.83 6.50
CA LYS A 82 -9.77 -10.95 5.75
C LYS A 82 -10.95 -11.53 6.52
N GLU A 83 -10.81 -11.73 7.82
CA GLU A 83 -11.90 -12.23 8.68
C GLU A 83 -13.09 -11.26 8.74
N ASN A 84 -12.83 -9.97 8.57
CA ASN A 84 -13.86 -8.93 8.53
C ASN A 84 -14.32 -8.57 7.10
N ASN A 85 -13.86 -9.26 6.07
CA ASN A 85 -14.20 -9.03 4.65
C ASN A 85 -13.93 -7.59 4.16
N VAL A 86 -12.86 -6.98 4.66
CA VAL A 86 -12.41 -5.62 4.30
C VAL A 86 -10.96 -5.58 3.81
N HIS A 87 -10.36 -6.75 3.60
CA HIS A 87 -9.02 -6.83 3.03
C HIS A 87 -9.05 -6.42 1.56
N GLU A 88 -8.08 -5.64 1.17
CA GLU A 88 -7.80 -5.27 -0.22
C GLU A 88 -6.29 -5.38 -0.49
N GLY A 89 -5.93 -5.93 -1.63
CA GLY A 89 -4.58 -5.92 -2.14
C GLY A 89 -4.26 -4.62 -2.91
N CYS A 90 -3.15 -4.63 -3.63
CA CYS A 90 -2.71 -3.45 -4.38
C CYS A 90 -3.70 -3.05 -5.49
N ILE A 91 -4.21 -4.02 -6.23
CA ILE A 91 -5.11 -3.78 -7.37
C ILE A 91 -6.46 -3.25 -6.89
N GLU A 92 -7.05 -3.87 -5.88
CA GLU A 92 -8.33 -3.45 -5.30
C GLU A 92 -8.22 -2.04 -4.71
N GLN A 93 -7.09 -1.74 -4.05
CA GLN A 93 -6.86 -0.41 -3.50
C GLN A 93 -6.71 0.65 -4.59
N ILE A 94 -6.00 0.37 -5.67
CA ILE A 94 -5.89 1.29 -6.82
C ILE A 94 -7.26 1.47 -7.47
N GLU A 95 -8.03 0.39 -7.67
CA GLU A 95 -9.38 0.49 -8.21
C GLU A 95 -10.27 1.40 -7.34
N ARG A 96 -10.25 1.21 -6.02
CA ARG A 96 -10.99 2.03 -5.05
C ARG A 96 -10.54 3.50 -5.07
N LEU A 97 -9.24 3.75 -5.23
CA LEU A 97 -8.68 5.09 -5.34
C LEU A 97 -9.30 5.86 -6.52
N PHE A 98 -9.45 5.22 -7.66
CA PHE A 98 -10.03 5.88 -8.84
C PHE A 98 -11.57 5.91 -8.80
N LYS A 99 -12.23 4.83 -8.39
CA LYS A 99 -13.69 4.74 -8.41
C LYS A 99 -14.36 5.49 -7.26
N GLU A 100 -13.93 5.22 -6.02
CA GLU A 100 -14.61 5.73 -4.83
C GLU A 100 -14.05 7.08 -4.39
N LYS A 101 -12.72 7.23 -4.36
CA LYS A 101 -12.07 8.49 -3.99
C LYS A 101 -11.99 9.49 -5.16
N ARG A 102 -12.43 9.07 -6.36
CA ARG A 102 -12.55 9.91 -7.55
C ARG A 102 -11.24 10.61 -7.93
N LEU A 103 -10.14 9.90 -7.83
CA LEU A 103 -8.84 10.47 -8.19
C LEU A 103 -8.88 11.07 -9.60
N LEU A 104 -8.30 12.24 -9.78
CA LEU A 104 -8.27 13.04 -11.02
C LEU A 104 -9.62 13.66 -11.45
N ALA A 105 -10.67 13.50 -10.66
CA ALA A 105 -11.95 14.21 -10.86
C ALA A 105 -12.23 15.11 -9.64
N ASP A 106 -13.41 14.99 -9.03
CA ASP A 106 -13.72 15.62 -7.74
C ASP A 106 -13.14 14.78 -6.61
N THR A 107 -11.83 14.76 -6.48
CA THR A 107 -11.10 13.91 -5.55
C THR A 107 -11.55 14.13 -4.11
N ILE A 108 -11.95 13.07 -3.42
CA ILE A 108 -12.36 13.11 -2.01
C ILE A 108 -11.13 13.09 -1.13
N THR A 109 -10.95 14.13 -0.33
CA THR A 109 -9.82 14.29 0.59
C THR A 109 -10.29 14.55 2.02
N ASP A 110 -9.40 14.34 2.99
CA ASP A 110 -9.58 14.76 4.37
C ASP A 110 -9.31 16.28 4.58
N GLU A 111 -9.32 16.72 5.83
CA GLU A 111 -9.04 18.13 6.20
C GLU A 111 -7.61 18.60 5.86
N HIS A 112 -6.68 17.68 5.63
CA HIS A 112 -5.31 17.97 5.20
C HIS A 112 -5.15 18.00 3.68
N GLY A 113 -6.22 17.70 2.93
CA GLY A 113 -6.18 17.56 1.47
C GLY A 113 -5.61 16.22 1.00
N TRP A 114 -5.52 15.21 1.87
CA TRP A 114 -5.01 13.88 1.53
C TRP A 114 -6.14 12.91 1.18
N VAL A 115 -5.87 12.04 0.22
CA VAL A 115 -6.77 10.93 -0.12
C VAL A 115 -6.50 9.78 0.84
N ARG A 116 -7.45 9.46 1.72
CA ARG A 116 -7.30 8.43 2.74
C ARG A 116 -7.74 7.08 2.17
N MET A 117 -6.73 6.26 1.82
CA MET A 117 -6.90 4.87 1.40
C MET A 117 -6.64 3.89 2.55
N ASP A 118 -6.09 4.39 3.65
CA ASP A 118 -5.85 3.68 4.89
C ASP A 118 -7.09 3.63 5.81
N ASP A 119 -8.21 4.17 5.36
CA ASP A 119 -9.46 4.24 6.11
C ASP A 119 -10.00 2.86 6.57
N LEU A 120 -9.79 1.80 5.78
CA LEU A 120 -10.18 0.44 6.16
C LEU A 120 -9.20 -0.20 7.15
N GLU A 121 -7.90 0.07 7.02
CA GLU A 121 -6.88 -0.37 7.97
C GLU A 121 -7.09 0.27 9.34
N LEU A 122 -7.38 1.59 9.35
CA LEU A 122 -7.48 2.38 10.58
C LEU A 122 -8.87 2.41 11.21
N ARG A 123 -9.78 1.53 10.80
CA ARG A 123 -11.06 1.35 11.51
C ARG A 123 -10.79 0.90 12.93
N ASP A 124 -11.54 1.44 13.89
CA ASP A 124 -11.38 1.13 15.32
C ASP A 124 -11.51 -0.37 15.58
N ASP A 125 -12.53 -1.02 15.00
CA ASP A 125 -12.76 -2.46 15.17
C ASP A 125 -11.63 -3.33 14.63
N ILE A 126 -10.98 -2.90 13.53
CA ILE A 126 -9.81 -3.58 12.96
C ILE A 126 -8.58 -3.37 13.85
N GLN A 127 -8.30 -2.13 14.24
CA GLN A 127 -7.10 -1.82 15.03
C GLN A 127 -7.17 -2.39 16.45
N ASP A 128 -8.35 -2.42 17.07
CA ASP A 128 -8.55 -3.04 18.38
C ASP A 128 -8.23 -4.54 18.35
N GLU A 129 -8.71 -5.27 17.33
CA GLU A 129 -8.43 -6.69 17.19
C GLU A 129 -6.96 -6.94 16.79
N VAL A 130 -6.37 -6.11 15.91
CA VAL A 130 -4.94 -6.18 15.57
C VAL A 130 -4.09 -5.98 16.82
N LYS A 131 -4.38 -4.96 17.64
CA LYS A 131 -3.66 -4.66 18.87
C LYS A 131 -3.74 -5.81 19.87
N LYS A 132 -4.93 -6.38 20.07
CA LYS A 132 -5.13 -7.54 20.93
C LYS A 132 -4.26 -8.72 20.47
N ARG A 133 -4.31 -9.09 19.18
CA ARG A 133 -3.47 -10.17 18.64
C ARG A 133 -1.98 -9.85 18.76
N TRP A 134 -1.60 -8.60 18.57
CA TRP A 134 -0.22 -8.16 18.71
C TRP A 134 0.35 -8.36 20.12
N GLU A 135 -0.48 -8.17 21.14
CA GLU A 135 -0.10 -8.40 22.54
C GLU A 135 0.04 -9.89 22.89
N GLU A 136 -0.69 -10.77 22.20
CA GLU A 136 -0.74 -12.20 22.45
C GLU A 136 0.23 -13.01 21.57
N ILE A 137 0.66 -12.45 20.42
CA ILE A 137 1.41 -13.18 19.39
C ILE A 137 2.82 -13.58 19.87
N ASN A 138 3.20 -14.80 19.57
CA ASN A 138 4.51 -15.36 19.84
C ASN A 138 4.83 -16.45 18.81
N THR A 139 6.01 -17.08 18.91
CA THR A 139 6.47 -18.09 17.95
C THR A 139 5.55 -19.31 17.86
N ASP A 140 4.88 -19.67 18.95
CA ASP A 140 4.07 -20.89 19.00
C ASP A 140 2.67 -20.70 18.38
N ASN A 141 2.16 -19.46 18.37
CA ASN A 141 0.80 -19.14 17.90
C ASN A 141 0.74 -18.21 16.68
N VAL A 142 1.87 -17.84 16.09
CA VAL A 142 1.93 -16.90 14.96
C VAL A 142 1.08 -17.35 13.78
N SER A 143 1.04 -18.63 13.45
CA SER A 143 0.23 -19.18 12.36
C SER A 143 -1.29 -19.08 12.62
N GLU A 144 -1.70 -18.99 13.88
CA GLU A 144 -3.10 -18.84 14.26
C GLU A 144 -3.55 -17.36 14.24
N LEU A 145 -2.66 -16.45 14.66
CA LEU A 145 -2.99 -15.04 14.85
C LEU A 145 -2.61 -14.15 13.66
N ALA A 146 -1.77 -14.63 12.74
CA ALA A 146 -1.28 -13.90 11.57
C ALA A 146 -1.47 -14.71 10.29
N ASP A 147 -1.59 -14.02 9.17
CA ASP A 147 -1.64 -14.59 7.82
C ASP A 147 -0.26 -14.50 7.15
N VAL A 148 0.68 -15.29 7.68
CA VAL A 148 2.06 -15.30 7.19
C VAL A 148 2.15 -15.83 5.76
N ASP A 149 1.36 -16.85 5.44
CA ASP A 149 1.33 -17.44 4.10
C ASP A 149 0.79 -16.44 3.07
N GLY A 150 -0.32 -15.74 3.39
CA GLY A 150 -0.86 -14.71 2.53
C GLY A 150 0.09 -13.52 2.33
N TYR A 151 0.87 -13.16 3.36
CA TYR A 151 1.91 -12.16 3.22
C TYR A 151 2.98 -12.57 2.18
N TRP A 152 3.46 -13.82 2.26
CA TRP A 152 4.43 -14.35 1.32
C TRP A 152 3.84 -14.56 -0.08
N GLU A 153 2.57 -14.92 -0.17
CA GLU A 153 1.87 -15.02 -1.46
C GLU A 153 1.85 -13.66 -2.16
N ASP A 154 1.46 -12.59 -1.47
CA ASP A 154 1.50 -11.23 -2.01
C ASP A 154 2.91 -10.79 -2.38
N PHE A 155 3.92 -11.17 -1.57
CA PHE A 155 5.31 -10.87 -1.88
C PHE A 155 5.76 -11.54 -3.19
N TYR A 156 5.43 -12.81 -3.40
CA TYR A 156 5.78 -13.51 -4.63
C TYR A 156 5.01 -12.98 -5.85
N ARG A 157 3.75 -12.59 -5.68
CA ARG A 157 2.93 -12.00 -6.75
C ARG A 157 3.52 -10.71 -7.30
N MET A 158 4.20 -9.90 -6.48
CA MET A 158 4.90 -8.71 -6.98
C MET A 158 5.93 -9.01 -8.06
N PHE A 159 6.46 -10.22 -8.09
CA PHE A 159 7.46 -10.67 -9.06
C PHE A 159 6.85 -11.57 -10.15
N GLY A 160 5.52 -11.65 -10.22
CA GLY A 160 4.80 -12.46 -11.19
C GLY A 160 4.76 -13.95 -10.86
N PHE A 161 5.01 -14.33 -9.60
CA PHE A 161 4.86 -15.71 -9.13
C PHE A 161 3.51 -15.91 -8.43
N LYS A 162 3.11 -17.17 -8.28
CA LYS A 162 1.85 -17.56 -7.60
C LYS A 162 0.56 -17.09 -8.31
N GLU A 163 0.62 -16.80 -9.60
CA GLU A 163 -0.56 -16.52 -10.39
C GLU A 163 -1.30 -17.82 -10.74
N GLU A 164 -2.62 -17.79 -10.58
CA GLU A 164 -3.46 -18.95 -10.84
C GLU A 164 -3.45 -19.33 -12.33
N GLY A 165 -3.33 -20.62 -12.60
CA GLY A 165 -3.33 -21.16 -13.96
C GLY A 165 -1.99 -21.05 -14.71
N ILE A 166 -0.94 -20.57 -14.06
CA ILE A 166 0.41 -20.53 -14.65
C ILE A 166 1.25 -21.71 -14.13
N ASP A 167 1.75 -22.51 -15.06
CA ASP A 167 2.75 -23.55 -14.77
C ASP A 167 4.16 -22.94 -14.87
N TYR A 168 4.77 -22.66 -13.72
CA TYR A 168 6.09 -22.03 -13.62
C TYR A 168 7.24 -23.00 -13.92
N GLU A 169 6.96 -24.31 -14.01
CA GLU A 169 7.95 -25.33 -14.38
C GLU A 169 7.88 -25.70 -15.88
N ALA A 170 6.91 -25.13 -16.60
CA ALA A 170 6.79 -25.36 -18.03
C ALA A 170 7.97 -24.77 -18.81
N GLU A 171 8.50 -25.54 -19.76
CA GLU A 171 9.46 -24.99 -20.70
C GLU A 171 8.79 -23.95 -21.59
N THR A 172 9.35 -22.74 -21.64
CA THR A 172 8.84 -21.64 -22.46
C THR A 172 9.92 -21.15 -23.42
N ASP A 173 9.50 -20.70 -24.61
CA ASP A 173 10.39 -19.99 -25.51
C ASP A 173 10.61 -18.55 -24.98
N PRO A 174 11.85 -18.19 -24.60
CA PRO A 174 12.13 -16.84 -24.09
C PRO A 174 12.09 -15.77 -25.20
N VAL A 175 12.06 -16.18 -26.47
CA VAL A 175 11.96 -15.26 -27.60
C VAL A 175 10.51 -14.93 -27.90
N VAL A 176 10.05 -13.81 -27.38
CA VAL A 176 8.70 -13.29 -27.63
C VAL A 176 8.78 -12.13 -28.61
N GLU A 177 8.04 -12.22 -29.72
CA GLU A 177 7.88 -11.09 -30.62
C GLU A 177 7.15 -9.95 -29.90
N ILE A 178 7.78 -8.78 -29.88
CA ILE A 178 7.15 -7.55 -29.33
C ILE A 178 6.53 -6.80 -30.51
N PRO A 179 5.19 -6.78 -30.64
CA PRO A 179 4.51 -6.24 -31.82
C PRO A 179 4.81 -4.76 -32.13
N SER A 180 5.26 -4.02 -31.12
CA SER A 180 5.64 -2.60 -31.27
C SER A 180 7.07 -2.38 -31.75
N ILE A 181 7.90 -3.42 -31.74
CA ILE A 181 9.28 -3.36 -32.27
C ILE A 181 9.27 -4.09 -33.62
N LYS A 182 9.19 -3.32 -34.70
CA LYS A 182 9.42 -3.85 -36.06
C LYS A 182 10.86 -3.57 -36.40
N GLU A 183 11.59 -4.59 -36.84
CA GLU A 183 12.89 -4.43 -37.50
C GLU A 183 12.81 -3.55 -38.75
#